data_60905e1f4523bf87294422ee6513d59b
#
_entry.id   60905e1f4523bf87294422ee6513d59b
#
_cell.length_a   1.000
_cell.length_b   1.000
_cell.length_c   1.000
_cell.angle_alpha   90.00
_cell.angle_beta   90.00
_cell.angle_gamma   90.00
#
_symmetry.space_group_name_H-M   'P 1'
#
loop_
_entity.id
_entity.type
_entity.pdbx_description
1 polymer ?
#
loop_
_entity_poly.entity_id
_entity_poly.type
_entity_poly.pdbx_seq_one_letter_code
_entity_poly.pdbx_strand_id
1 'polypeptide(L)'
;MKTITIKNLEGFSGTILIPVFETYAKSLVPLEFHGVAVPSKVFCGKKDTHYVVDKYDSLHLFIGLGSTIDYKTLKTIFRRIASKQKESFGSKVALVLPEQFSDEQVEAAVSGLYLGTYDLGHFKKTEKHPFLSEDFELSLLCKKEVSETVSKAIKIANAQLEILNLVDLPPNVVTPKYLSNWANQSGKKFGFEVETLGLEGSKKAGLGAFLSVGKGSDEEPQFVIMNYVPENANAKTKHLGLVGKGITFDTGGLNIKTAGMVHMKCDMAGGAAVFGAMQLISDLKLPVKITAIVPCAENSVDAKSFYPSDVIQSYSGYSIEIIDTDAEGRLVLADGLSYLIKNFKPEFIIDIATLTGSSVGTFGYECGALFTNNEAVSKKLQESGDAIGERLWQLPLWDCYKSDIESDIADVKNYSGKPVAGAISAAKFLEYFTEEHKAWAHLDIAGVAFGDDEFAKSKHATAYGVHLLTKFIENLAH
;
A
#
# COMPACT_ATOMS: atom_id res chain seq x y z
N MET A 1 3.30 21.65 -0.37
CA MET A 1 2.46 22.13 0.77
C MET A 1 3.40 22.50 1.93
N LYS A 2 3.39 23.77 2.36
CA LYS A 2 4.13 24.20 3.56
C LYS A 2 3.23 23.95 4.79
N THR A 3 3.74 23.29 5.82
CA THR A 3 3.00 23.01 7.06
C THR A 3 3.74 23.62 8.25
N ILE A 4 3.03 24.39 9.07
CA ILE A 4 3.56 25.06 10.26
C ILE A 4 2.67 24.84 11.48
N THR A 5 3.23 24.92 12.67
CA THR A 5 2.48 24.89 13.92
C THR A 5 2.30 26.32 14.45
N ILE A 6 1.08 26.64 14.87
CA ILE A 6 0.71 27.96 15.43
C ILE A 6 0.05 27.80 16.81
N LYS A 7 0.12 28.83 17.65
CA LYS A 7 -0.43 28.81 19.02
C LYS A 7 -1.79 29.51 19.14
N ASN A 8 -2.12 30.38 18.20
CA ASN A 8 -3.40 31.07 18.15
C ASN A 8 -3.78 31.39 16.70
N LEU A 9 -5.00 31.88 16.48
CA LEU A 9 -5.52 32.30 15.16
C LEU A 9 -5.61 33.84 15.04
N GLU A 10 -4.90 34.59 15.87
CA GLU A 10 -4.93 36.03 15.81
C GLU A 10 -4.42 36.53 14.46
N GLY A 11 -5.23 37.33 13.76
CA GLY A 11 -4.92 37.80 12.41
C GLY A 11 -4.94 36.75 11.31
N PHE A 12 -5.40 35.52 11.59
CA PHE A 12 -5.51 34.51 10.54
C PHE A 12 -6.66 34.83 9.59
N SER A 13 -6.34 34.86 8.29
CA SER A 13 -7.32 35.00 7.21
C SER A 13 -7.21 33.76 6.30
N GLY A 14 -8.34 33.07 6.08
CA GLY A 14 -8.40 31.85 5.29
C GLY A 14 -9.43 30.84 5.82
N THR A 15 -9.28 29.57 5.47
CA THR A 15 -10.21 28.51 5.90
C THR A 15 -9.74 27.85 7.20
N ILE A 16 -10.62 27.74 8.19
CA ILE A 16 -10.34 27.11 9.48
C ILE A 16 -11.14 25.83 9.59
N LEU A 17 -10.44 24.70 9.67
CA LEU A 17 -11.00 23.37 9.87
C LEU A 17 -11.13 23.08 11.36
N ILE A 18 -12.36 22.81 11.83
CA ILE A 18 -12.70 22.68 13.24
C ILE A 18 -13.33 21.30 13.47
N PRO A 19 -12.52 20.27 13.85
CA PRO A 19 -13.04 18.96 14.21
C PRO A 19 -13.87 19.01 15.49
N VAL A 20 -15.06 18.40 15.47
CA VAL A 20 -16.01 18.42 16.58
C VAL A 20 -16.49 17.00 16.87
N PHE A 21 -16.31 16.54 18.11
CA PHE A 21 -16.91 15.29 18.57
C PHE A 21 -18.42 15.45 18.74
N GLU A 22 -19.17 14.37 18.52
CA GLU A 22 -20.60 14.37 18.70
C GLU A 22 -20.96 14.64 20.14
N THR A 23 -21.67 15.75 20.40
CA THR A 23 -22.27 16.07 21.69
C THR A 23 -23.71 15.60 21.63
N TYR A 24 -24.12 14.76 22.58
CA TYR A 24 -25.51 14.31 22.66
C TYR A 24 -26.46 15.50 22.59
N ALA A 25 -27.46 15.41 21.72
CA ALA A 25 -28.40 16.47 21.34
C ALA A 25 -29.26 17.07 22.51
N LYS A 26 -28.97 16.71 23.74
CA LYS A 26 -29.59 17.26 24.93
C LYS A 26 -28.92 18.52 25.48
N SER A 27 -27.73 18.88 24.95
CA SER A 27 -27.07 20.13 25.33
C SER A 27 -27.74 21.29 24.58
N LEU A 28 -28.37 22.19 25.27
CA LEU A 28 -28.91 23.45 24.74
C LEU A 28 -27.79 24.48 24.47
N VAL A 29 -26.54 24.14 24.79
CA VAL A 29 -25.39 25.02 24.65
C VAL A 29 -24.89 24.98 23.19
N PRO A 30 -24.80 26.11 22.47
CA PRO A 30 -24.22 26.17 21.17
C PRO A 30 -22.73 25.77 21.20
N LEU A 31 -22.24 25.18 20.11
CA LEU A 31 -20.81 25.02 19.89
C LEU A 31 -20.23 26.42 19.65
N GLU A 32 -19.30 26.85 20.48
CA GLU A 32 -18.64 28.14 20.32
C GLU A 32 -17.15 27.97 20.03
N PHE A 33 -16.69 28.59 18.96
CA PHE A 33 -15.28 28.57 18.57
C PHE A 33 -14.89 29.91 17.92
N HIS A 34 -13.91 30.59 18.49
CA HIS A 34 -13.39 31.89 18.00
C HIS A 34 -14.50 32.90 17.63
N GLY A 35 -15.49 33.05 18.51
CA GLY A 35 -16.62 33.98 18.33
C GLY A 35 -17.60 33.55 17.24
N VAL A 36 -17.57 32.27 16.83
CA VAL A 36 -18.60 31.62 16.01
C VAL A 36 -19.40 30.68 16.89
N ALA A 37 -20.68 30.95 17.06
CA ALA A 37 -21.60 30.09 17.78
C ALA A 37 -22.49 29.32 16.79
N VAL A 38 -22.46 27.97 16.87
CA VAL A 38 -23.28 27.11 16.04
C VAL A 38 -24.30 26.38 16.92
N PRO A 39 -25.60 26.60 16.70
CA PRO A 39 -26.64 25.92 17.50
C PRO A 39 -26.54 24.39 17.35
N SER A 40 -26.60 23.67 18.46
CA SER A 40 -26.51 22.18 18.46
C SER A 40 -27.61 21.50 17.63
N LYS A 41 -28.74 22.16 17.41
CA LYS A 41 -29.80 21.70 16.49
C LYS A 41 -29.42 21.74 15.03
N VAL A 42 -28.44 22.60 14.65
CA VAL A 42 -27.97 22.76 13.28
C VAL A 42 -26.77 21.82 13.03
N PHE A 43 -25.85 21.78 13.98
CA PHE A 43 -24.67 20.92 13.90
C PHE A 43 -24.25 20.47 15.29
N CYS A 44 -24.10 19.15 15.48
CA CYS A 44 -23.75 18.57 16.78
C CYS A 44 -22.51 17.65 16.73
N GLY A 45 -21.73 17.72 15.65
CA GLY A 45 -20.52 16.90 15.47
C GLY A 45 -20.80 15.45 15.06
N LYS A 46 -22.01 15.14 14.56
CA LYS A 46 -22.35 13.79 14.07
C LYS A 46 -21.36 13.37 12.96
N LYS A 47 -20.92 12.12 13.01
CA LYS A 47 -19.98 11.57 12.03
C LYS A 47 -20.42 11.85 10.58
N ASP A 48 -19.45 12.17 9.73
CA ASP A 48 -19.61 12.42 8.29
C ASP A 48 -20.51 13.65 7.96
N THR A 49 -20.70 14.55 8.92
CA THR A 49 -21.36 15.84 8.70
C THR A 49 -20.36 16.98 8.73
N HIS A 50 -20.68 18.07 8.03
CA HIS A 50 -19.94 19.30 8.13
C HIS A 50 -20.89 20.50 8.11
N TYR A 51 -20.42 21.64 8.62
CA TYR A 51 -21.17 22.89 8.61
C TYR A 51 -20.24 24.06 8.37
N VAL A 52 -20.60 24.95 7.47
CA VAL A 52 -19.78 26.08 7.03
C VAL A 52 -20.37 27.38 7.57
N VAL A 53 -19.54 28.22 8.16
CA VAL A 53 -19.87 29.57 8.54
C VAL A 53 -18.88 30.51 7.88
N ASP A 54 -19.38 31.37 7.00
CA ASP A 54 -18.59 32.41 6.36
C ASP A 54 -18.57 33.68 7.24
N LYS A 55 -17.37 34.12 7.57
CA LYS A 55 -17.09 35.40 8.17
C LYS A 55 -16.31 36.24 7.19
N TYR A 56 -16.37 37.56 7.30
CA TYR A 56 -15.80 38.50 6.39
C TYR A 56 -14.34 38.23 5.95
N ASP A 57 -13.51 37.66 6.84
CA ASP A 57 -12.09 37.40 6.64
C ASP A 57 -11.70 35.93 6.77
N SER A 58 -12.63 35.04 7.18
CA SER A 58 -12.33 33.62 7.42
C SER A 58 -13.55 32.71 7.23
N LEU A 59 -13.32 31.54 6.61
CA LEU A 59 -14.31 30.50 6.47
C LEU A 59 -14.11 29.44 7.57
N HIS A 60 -15.13 29.23 8.39
CA HIS A 60 -15.10 28.22 9.46
C HIS A 60 -15.82 26.97 8.99
N LEU A 61 -15.08 25.86 8.83
CA LEU A 61 -15.61 24.56 8.43
C LEU A 61 -15.58 23.61 9.63
N PHE A 62 -16.75 23.44 10.26
CA PHE A 62 -16.94 22.49 11.34
C PHE A 62 -17.08 21.08 10.78
N ILE A 63 -16.35 20.10 11.33
CA ILE A 63 -16.24 18.74 10.83
C ILE A 63 -16.70 17.78 11.92
N GLY A 64 -17.77 17.02 11.68
CA GLY A 64 -18.31 16.05 12.61
C GLY A 64 -17.49 14.77 12.64
N LEU A 65 -17.00 14.42 13.82
CA LEU A 65 -16.18 13.23 14.07
C LEU A 65 -16.97 12.04 14.60
N GLY A 66 -18.22 12.26 15.06
CA GLY A 66 -18.97 11.24 15.80
C GLY A 66 -18.55 11.14 17.27
N SER A 67 -19.02 10.08 17.96
CA SER A 67 -18.75 9.85 19.38
C SER A 67 -17.45 9.10 19.65
N THR A 68 -17.06 8.22 18.74
CA THR A 68 -15.81 7.43 18.79
C THR A 68 -15.17 7.43 17.40
N ILE A 69 -13.85 7.43 17.35
CA ILE A 69 -13.14 7.51 16.08
C ILE A 69 -11.86 6.68 16.11
N ASP A 70 -11.75 5.77 15.14
CA ASP A 70 -10.53 5.02 14.85
C ASP A 70 -9.66 5.74 13.80
N TYR A 71 -8.45 5.24 13.60
CA TYR A 71 -7.47 5.81 12.67
C TYR A 71 -8.02 5.89 11.23
N LYS A 72 -8.58 4.77 10.70
CA LYS A 72 -9.11 4.69 9.33
C LYS A 72 -10.23 5.71 9.12
N THR A 73 -11.16 5.77 10.05
CA THR A 73 -12.31 6.69 10.01
C THR A 73 -11.83 8.14 10.01
N LEU A 74 -10.93 8.50 10.93
CA LEU A 74 -10.42 9.87 11.03
C LEU A 74 -9.67 10.28 9.75
N LYS A 75 -8.77 9.45 9.26
CA LYS A 75 -8.04 9.65 8.01
C LYS A 75 -9.01 9.83 6.83
N THR A 76 -10.06 9.03 6.74
CA THR A 76 -11.08 9.13 5.69
C THR A 76 -11.89 10.42 5.77
N ILE A 77 -12.30 10.86 6.97
CA ILE A 77 -13.00 12.14 7.15
C ILE A 77 -12.17 13.29 6.61
N PHE A 78 -10.89 13.38 7.01
CA PHE A 78 -10.03 14.46 6.56
C PHE A 78 -9.68 14.38 5.07
N ARG A 79 -9.49 13.16 4.52
CA ARG A 79 -9.33 12.95 3.07
C ARG A 79 -10.56 13.44 2.31
N ARG A 80 -11.77 13.12 2.82
CA ARG A 80 -13.04 13.58 2.23
C ARG A 80 -13.17 15.09 2.26
N ILE A 81 -12.87 15.73 3.39
CA ILE A 81 -12.90 17.19 3.50
C ILE A 81 -11.95 17.83 2.48
N ALA A 82 -10.70 17.39 2.41
CA ALA A 82 -9.75 17.94 1.44
C ALA A 82 -10.21 17.72 -0.01
N SER A 83 -10.67 16.51 -0.34
CA SER A 83 -11.07 16.17 -1.71
C SER A 83 -12.39 16.81 -2.17
N LYS A 84 -13.43 16.84 -1.30
CA LYS A 84 -14.80 17.24 -1.69
C LYS A 84 -15.10 18.71 -1.41
N GLN A 85 -14.37 19.35 -0.51
CA GLN A 85 -14.55 20.77 -0.15
C GLN A 85 -13.44 21.66 -0.72
N LYS A 86 -12.74 21.22 -1.77
CA LYS A 86 -11.60 21.93 -2.35
C LYS A 86 -11.89 23.37 -2.75
N GLU A 87 -13.13 23.66 -3.17
CA GLU A 87 -13.57 25.01 -3.55
C GLU A 87 -13.69 25.96 -2.35
N SER A 88 -13.77 25.41 -1.13
CA SER A 88 -13.78 26.20 0.12
C SER A 88 -12.38 26.59 0.58
N PHE A 89 -11.32 26.18 -0.14
CA PHE A 89 -9.94 26.42 0.26
C PHE A 89 -9.29 27.51 -0.54
N GLY A 90 -8.75 28.51 0.18
CA GLY A 90 -7.79 29.46 -0.37
C GLY A 90 -6.36 28.99 -0.20
N SER A 91 -5.40 29.91 -0.30
CA SER A 91 -3.97 29.63 -0.11
C SER A 91 -3.57 29.36 1.35
N LYS A 92 -4.43 29.66 2.32
CA LYS A 92 -4.18 29.44 3.74
C LYS A 92 -5.31 28.63 4.38
N VAL A 93 -4.94 27.53 5.03
CA VAL A 93 -5.85 26.68 5.79
C VAL A 93 -5.29 26.46 7.19
N ALA A 94 -6.12 26.63 8.21
CA ALA A 94 -5.76 26.25 9.57
C ALA A 94 -6.56 25.00 9.99
N LEU A 95 -5.88 24.01 10.53
CA LEU A 95 -6.52 22.87 11.22
C LEU A 95 -6.38 23.03 12.72
N VAL A 96 -7.51 23.08 13.40
CA VAL A 96 -7.57 23.02 14.87
C VAL A 96 -7.41 21.59 15.32
N LEU A 97 -6.32 21.27 15.99
CA LEU A 97 -6.12 19.96 16.58
C LEU A 97 -6.72 19.92 17.98
N PRO A 98 -7.77 19.09 18.24
CA PRO A 98 -8.32 18.92 19.57
C PRO A 98 -7.25 18.46 20.57
N GLU A 99 -7.26 19.02 21.78
CA GLU A 99 -6.26 18.69 22.81
C GLU A 99 -6.25 17.20 23.20
N GLN A 100 -7.40 16.54 23.10
CA GLN A 100 -7.55 15.12 23.38
C GLN A 100 -7.06 14.19 22.26
N PHE A 101 -6.66 14.70 21.10
CA PHE A 101 -6.13 13.83 20.05
C PHE A 101 -4.84 13.16 20.51
N SER A 102 -4.78 11.83 20.34
CA SER A 102 -3.52 11.09 20.43
C SER A 102 -2.61 11.42 19.25
N ASP A 103 -1.36 10.99 19.31
CA ASP A 103 -0.42 11.19 18.21
C ASP A 103 -0.85 10.44 16.94
N GLU A 104 -1.44 9.24 17.09
CA GLU A 104 -2.01 8.49 15.96
C GLU A 104 -3.22 9.23 15.34
N GLN A 105 -4.02 9.93 16.14
CA GLN A 105 -5.12 10.73 15.63
C GLN A 105 -4.64 11.98 14.91
N VAL A 106 -3.58 12.62 15.38
CA VAL A 106 -2.92 13.72 14.65
C VAL A 106 -2.35 13.22 13.33
N GLU A 107 -1.63 12.09 13.35
CA GLU A 107 -1.09 11.43 12.16
C GLU A 107 -2.20 11.13 11.13
N ALA A 108 -3.32 10.53 11.57
CA ALA A 108 -4.45 10.21 10.71
C ALA A 108 -5.09 11.46 10.07
N ALA A 109 -5.29 12.52 10.86
CA ALA A 109 -5.89 13.77 10.38
C ALA A 109 -5.01 14.45 9.31
N VAL A 110 -3.72 14.59 9.59
CA VAL A 110 -2.78 15.23 8.67
C VAL A 110 -2.60 14.38 7.42
N SER A 111 -2.38 13.07 7.56
CA SER A 111 -2.27 12.16 6.40
C SER A 111 -3.52 12.19 5.53
N GLY A 112 -4.70 12.25 6.14
CA GLY A 112 -5.97 12.35 5.43
C GLY A 112 -6.04 13.62 4.56
N LEU A 113 -5.70 14.79 5.11
CA LEU A 113 -5.68 16.04 4.35
C LEU A 113 -4.74 15.96 3.12
N TYR A 114 -3.53 15.41 3.30
CA TYR A 114 -2.58 15.24 2.21
C TYR A 114 -3.12 14.29 1.14
N LEU A 115 -3.67 13.14 1.53
CA LEU A 115 -4.25 12.15 0.60
C LEU A 115 -5.48 12.69 -0.15
N GLY A 116 -6.18 13.66 0.41
CA GLY A 116 -7.30 14.34 -0.27
C GLY A 116 -6.89 15.16 -1.48
N THR A 117 -5.59 15.41 -1.69
CA THR A 117 -5.07 16.09 -2.88
C THR A 117 -4.94 15.17 -4.10
N TYR A 118 -5.08 13.86 -3.91
CA TYR A 118 -4.94 12.90 -5.00
C TYR A 118 -6.07 13.01 -6.03
N ASP A 119 -5.71 13.02 -7.30
CA ASP A 119 -6.63 13.03 -8.43
C ASP A 119 -6.17 12.02 -9.50
N LEU A 120 -7.09 11.15 -9.93
CA LEU A 120 -6.89 10.19 -11.03
C LEU A 120 -6.72 10.84 -12.41
N GLY A 121 -6.97 12.13 -12.51
CA GLY A 121 -6.98 12.88 -13.75
C GLY A 121 -5.61 13.17 -14.37
N HIS A 122 -4.62 12.28 -14.24
CA HIS A 122 -3.23 12.50 -14.71
C HIS A 122 -3.09 12.99 -16.14
N PHE A 123 -4.00 12.56 -17.02
CA PHE A 123 -4.03 12.94 -18.45
C PHE A 123 -5.11 13.96 -18.78
N LYS A 124 -5.82 14.49 -17.77
CA LYS A 124 -6.85 15.53 -17.96
C LYS A 124 -6.25 16.92 -17.80
N LYS A 125 -6.77 17.85 -18.57
CA LYS A 125 -6.51 19.28 -18.39
C LYS A 125 -7.45 19.85 -17.32
N THR A 126 -7.20 19.51 -16.05
CA THR A 126 -7.96 19.98 -14.89
C THR A 126 -7.11 20.91 -14.04
N GLU A 127 -7.76 21.80 -13.28
CA GLU A 127 -7.08 22.61 -12.27
C GLU A 127 -6.51 21.71 -11.17
N LYS A 128 -5.30 22.03 -10.75
CA LYS A 128 -4.66 21.35 -9.62
C LYS A 128 -5.39 21.66 -8.31
N HIS A 129 -5.33 20.72 -7.38
CA HIS A 129 -5.86 20.93 -6.04
C HIS A 129 -5.20 22.15 -5.38
N PRO A 130 -5.95 23.07 -4.68
CA PRO A 130 -5.38 24.28 -4.06
C PRO A 130 -4.18 24.00 -3.15
N PHE A 131 -4.18 22.87 -2.43
CA PHE A 131 -3.08 22.45 -1.55
C PHE A 131 -1.77 22.15 -2.28
N LEU A 132 -1.78 22.02 -3.60
CA LEU A 132 -0.60 21.80 -4.45
C LEU A 132 -0.02 23.11 -5.01
N SER A 133 -0.61 24.26 -4.69
CA SER A 133 -0.05 25.58 -5.00
C SER A 133 1.23 25.83 -4.21
N GLU A 134 2.18 26.54 -4.82
CA GLU A 134 3.44 26.93 -4.16
C GLU A 134 3.19 27.82 -2.95
N ASP A 135 2.18 28.67 -3.02
CA ASP A 135 1.80 29.63 -1.96
C ASP A 135 0.93 29.01 -0.87
N PHE A 136 0.59 27.72 -0.97
CA PHE A 136 -0.30 27.09 -0.01
C PHE A 136 0.39 26.82 1.33
N GLU A 137 -0.28 27.22 2.42
CA GLU A 137 0.16 27.02 3.78
C GLU A 137 -0.91 26.32 4.62
N LEU A 138 -0.56 25.19 5.25
CA LEU A 138 -1.35 24.52 6.27
C LEU A 138 -0.82 24.90 7.65
N SER A 139 -1.63 25.61 8.43
CA SER A 139 -1.33 25.98 9.81
C SER A 139 -2.01 25.00 10.78
N LEU A 140 -1.27 24.40 11.69
CA LEU A 140 -1.79 23.50 12.72
C LEU A 140 -1.90 24.22 14.05
N LEU A 141 -3.13 24.48 14.49
CA LEU A 141 -3.38 25.09 15.80
C LEU A 141 -3.41 24.02 16.86
N CYS A 142 -2.40 23.99 17.72
CA CYS A 142 -2.31 23.07 18.85
C CYS A 142 -1.52 23.66 20.02
N LYS A 143 -1.80 23.19 21.25
CA LYS A 143 -1.07 23.57 22.47
C LYS A 143 0.12 22.68 22.72
N LYS A 144 0.01 21.36 22.41
CA LYS A 144 1.08 20.39 22.58
C LYS A 144 2.09 20.42 21.43
N GLU A 145 3.29 19.91 21.67
CA GLU A 145 4.28 19.69 20.63
C GLU A 145 3.85 18.48 19.77
N VAL A 146 3.79 18.67 18.45
CA VAL A 146 3.35 17.65 17.48
C VAL A 146 4.23 17.59 16.24
N SER A 147 5.34 18.31 16.19
CA SER A 147 6.17 18.46 14.99
C SER A 147 6.67 17.13 14.44
N GLU A 148 7.10 16.22 15.32
CA GLU A 148 7.58 14.88 14.89
C GLU A 148 6.42 14.04 14.31
N THR A 149 5.28 14.00 14.99
CA THR A 149 4.07 13.31 14.53
C THR A 149 3.60 13.84 13.18
N VAL A 150 3.57 15.15 13.03
CA VAL A 150 3.19 15.81 11.77
C VAL A 150 4.18 15.50 10.65
N SER A 151 5.49 15.57 10.94
CA SER A 151 6.53 15.20 9.97
C SER A 151 6.36 13.75 9.50
N LYS A 152 6.13 12.82 10.42
CA LYS A 152 5.86 11.42 10.11
C LYS A 152 4.59 11.26 9.26
N ALA A 153 3.49 11.92 9.63
CA ALA A 153 2.23 11.89 8.90
C ALA A 153 2.39 12.35 7.43
N ILE A 154 3.17 13.41 7.21
CA ILE A 154 3.47 13.93 5.88
C ILE A 154 4.28 12.92 5.06
N LYS A 155 5.27 12.27 5.65
CA LYS A 155 6.08 11.25 4.98
C LYS A 155 5.25 10.03 4.58
N ILE A 156 4.37 9.55 5.48
CA ILE A 156 3.41 8.47 5.20
C ILE A 156 2.52 8.85 4.03
N ALA A 157 1.88 10.02 4.09
CA ALA A 157 0.98 10.49 3.04
C ALA A 157 1.69 10.63 1.69
N ASN A 158 2.89 11.20 1.66
CA ASN A 158 3.66 11.36 0.43
C ASN A 158 4.03 10.02 -0.19
N ALA A 159 4.49 9.05 0.61
CA ALA A 159 4.77 7.70 0.12
C ALA A 159 3.50 7.05 -0.46
N GLN A 160 2.36 7.16 0.23
CA GLN A 160 1.08 6.64 -0.27
C GLN A 160 0.63 7.36 -1.55
N LEU A 161 0.79 8.69 -1.67
CA LEU A 161 0.47 9.45 -2.88
C LEU A 161 1.31 9.02 -4.08
N GLU A 162 2.61 8.81 -3.89
CA GLU A 162 3.49 8.31 -4.96
C GLU A 162 3.05 6.91 -5.43
N ILE A 163 2.61 6.04 -4.51
CA ILE A 163 2.15 4.68 -4.84
C ILE A 163 0.75 4.67 -5.47
N LEU A 164 -0.17 5.51 -5.00
CA LEU A 164 -1.46 5.71 -5.68
C LEU A 164 -1.24 6.08 -7.14
N ASN A 165 -0.36 7.06 -7.39
CA ASN A 165 0.00 7.49 -8.74
C ASN A 165 0.61 6.34 -9.56
N LEU A 166 1.55 5.59 -8.98
CA LEU A 166 2.26 4.51 -9.67
C LEU A 166 1.31 3.40 -10.14
N VAL A 167 0.36 2.99 -9.30
CA VAL A 167 -0.59 1.90 -9.60
C VAL A 167 -1.71 2.36 -10.53
N ASP A 168 -2.09 3.64 -10.48
CA ASP A 168 -3.19 4.16 -11.30
C ASP A 168 -2.78 4.58 -12.71
N LEU A 169 -1.50 4.81 -12.96
CA LEU A 169 -0.99 5.06 -14.30
C LEU A 169 -1.30 3.88 -15.24
N PRO A 170 -1.53 4.14 -16.54
CA PRO A 170 -1.87 3.09 -17.49
C PRO A 170 -0.66 2.23 -17.87
N PRO A 171 -0.89 0.97 -18.33
CA PRO A 171 0.17 0.02 -18.59
C PRO A 171 1.13 0.43 -19.72
N ASN A 172 0.69 1.23 -20.69
CA ASN A 172 1.56 1.81 -21.70
C ASN A 172 2.57 2.87 -21.15
N VAL A 173 2.47 3.19 -19.86
CA VAL A 173 3.42 4.03 -19.12
C VAL A 173 4.18 3.19 -18.11
N VAL A 174 3.47 2.40 -17.31
CA VAL A 174 4.07 1.59 -16.24
C VAL A 174 4.46 0.22 -16.77
N THR A 175 5.63 0.17 -17.40
CA THR A 175 6.27 -1.07 -17.88
C THR A 175 7.24 -1.61 -16.80
N PRO A 176 7.76 -2.85 -16.92
CA PRO A 176 8.81 -3.34 -16.03
C PRO A 176 10.01 -2.39 -15.93
N LYS A 177 10.42 -1.81 -17.05
CA LYS A 177 11.51 -0.81 -17.10
C LYS A 177 11.16 0.48 -16.37
N TYR A 178 9.91 0.94 -16.46
CA TYR A 178 9.44 2.10 -15.71
C TYR A 178 9.56 1.86 -14.20
N LEU A 179 9.11 0.69 -13.70
CA LEU A 179 9.20 0.33 -12.28
C LEU A 179 10.65 0.28 -11.79
N SER A 180 11.55 -0.33 -12.57
CA SER A 180 12.98 -0.35 -12.26
C SER A 180 13.58 1.07 -12.20
N ASN A 181 13.23 1.94 -13.13
CA ASN A 181 13.69 3.34 -13.12
C ASN A 181 13.13 4.11 -11.93
N TRP A 182 11.86 3.89 -11.59
CA TRP A 182 11.22 4.48 -10.41
C TRP A 182 11.96 4.07 -9.13
N ALA A 183 12.25 2.78 -8.96
CA ALA A 183 13.01 2.27 -7.81
C ALA A 183 14.39 2.92 -7.71
N ASN A 184 15.11 3.03 -8.82
CA ASN A 184 16.43 3.68 -8.87
C ASN A 184 16.37 5.17 -8.48
N GLN A 185 15.36 5.91 -8.92
CA GLN A 185 15.16 7.31 -8.55
C GLN A 185 14.81 7.44 -7.05
N SER A 186 13.93 6.57 -6.56
CA SER A 186 13.55 6.51 -5.15
C SER A 186 14.77 6.19 -4.26
N GLY A 187 15.59 5.18 -4.64
CA GLY A 187 16.81 4.83 -3.90
C GLY A 187 17.78 6.00 -3.79
N LYS A 188 18.01 6.72 -4.89
CA LYS A 188 18.86 7.94 -4.89
C LYS A 188 18.31 9.05 -4.00
N LYS A 189 16.98 9.23 -4.00
CA LYS A 189 16.31 10.30 -3.25
C LYS A 189 16.28 10.02 -1.75
N PHE A 190 16.04 8.76 -1.36
CA PHE A 190 15.79 8.38 0.03
C PHE A 190 16.95 7.61 0.71
N GLY A 191 18.00 7.25 -0.03
CA GLY A 191 19.23 6.70 0.53
C GLY A 191 19.20 5.19 0.74
N PHE A 192 18.68 4.43 -0.23
CA PHE A 192 18.84 2.97 -0.30
C PHE A 192 19.42 2.54 -1.65
N GLU A 193 20.16 1.43 -1.66
CA GLU A 193 20.78 0.90 -2.86
C GLU A 193 19.76 0.14 -3.72
N VAL A 194 19.90 0.24 -5.03
CA VAL A 194 19.07 -0.47 -6.00
C VAL A 194 19.94 -1.14 -7.04
N GLU A 195 19.77 -2.44 -7.19
CA GLU A 195 20.33 -3.24 -8.26
C GLU A 195 19.18 -3.78 -9.13
N THR A 196 19.38 -3.85 -10.44
CA THR A 196 18.39 -4.41 -11.35
C THR A 196 19.04 -5.44 -12.26
N LEU A 197 18.53 -6.66 -12.25
CA LEU A 197 18.88 -7.68 -13.22
C LEU A 197 17.86 -7.59 -14.38
N GLY A 198 18.32 -7.17 -15.55
CA GLY A 198 17.55 -7.27 -16.80
C GLY A 198 17.53 -8.71 -17.32
N LEU A 199 17.08 -8.91 -18.54
CA LEU A 199 16.92 -10.25 -19.15
C LEU A 199 18.17 -11.13 -19.04
N GLU A 200 19.32 -10.64 -19.47
CA GLU A 200 20.55 -11.42 -19.45
C GLU A 200 21.08 -11.66 -18.02
N GLY A 201 20.95 -10.68 -17.15
CA GLY A 201 21.28 -10.82 -15.71
C GLY A 201 20.41 -11.89 -15.04
N SER A 202 19.13 -11.88 -15.32
CA SER A 202 18.16 -12.84 -14.79
C SER A 202 18.38 -14.25 -15.32
N LYS A 203 18.75 -14.40 -16.62
CA LYS A 203 19.16 -15.69 -17.21
C LYS A 203 20.40 -16.24 -16.52
N LYS A 204 21.42 -15.40 -16.35
CA LYS A 204 22.67 -15.79 -15.69
C LYS A 204 22.44 -16.18 -14.21
N ALA A 205 21.51 -15.51 -13.56
CA ALA A 205 21.11 -15.83 -12.19
C ALA A 205 20.28 -17.13 -12.09
N GLY A 206 19.66 -17.61 -13.18
CA GLY A 206 18.82 -18.81 -13.18
C GLY A 206 17.39 -18.57 -12.73
N LEU A 207 16.84 -17.35 -12.90
CA LEU A 207 15.49 -16.94 -12.54
C LEU A 207 14.45 -17.44 -13.56
N GLY A 208 14.31 -18.76 -13.68
CA GLY A 208 13.56 -19.38 -14.78
C GLY A 208 12.05 -19.24 -14.67
N ALA A 209 11.49 -19.30 -13.46
CA ALA A 209 10.06 -19.11 -13.23
C ALA A 209 9.66 -17.65 -13.53
N PHE A 210 10.42 -16.68 -13.05
CA PHE A 210 10.25 -15.26 -13.37
C PHE A 210 10.33 -14.97 -14.85
N LEU A 211 11.37 -15.46 -15.50
CA LEU A 211 11.60 -15.24 -16.95
C LEU A 211 10.52 -15.88 -17.82
N SER A 212 9.93 -17.00 -17.38
CA SER A 212 8.89 -17.69 -18.15
C SER A 212 7.63 -16.85 -18.30
N VAL A 213 7.27 -16.08 -17.27
CA VAL A 213 6.10 -15.18 -17.30
C VAL A 213 6.29 -14.06 -18.33
N GLY A 214 7.47 -13.43 -18.38
CA GLY A 214 7.75 -12.31 -19.28
C GLY A 214 8.00 -12.68 -20.75
N LYS A 215 7.98 -13.97 -21.11
CA LYS A 215 8.32 -14.41 -22.49
C LYS A 215 7.37 -13.90 -23.56
N GLY A 216 6.09 -13.70 -23.22
CA GLY A 216 5.05 -13.28 -24.15
C GLY A 216 4.91 -11.76 -24.29
N SER A 217 5.87 -10.98 -23.79
CA SER A 217 5.88 -9.52 -23.90
C SER A 217 7.12 -9.03 -24.61
N ASP A 218 7.00 -7.90 -25.34
CA ASP A 218 8.14 -7.16 -25.86
C ASP A 218 8.83 -6.32 -24.77
N GLU A 219 8.19 -6.12 -23.62
CA GLU A 219 8.75 -5.42 -22.46
C GLU A 219 9.73 -6.32 -21.71
N GLU A 220 10.99 -5.91 -21.66
CA GLU A 220 12.05 -6.68 -21.00
C GLU A 220 11.79 -6.80 -19.48
N PRO A 221 11.76 -8.03 -18.92
CA PRO A 221 11.56 -8.22 -17.49
C PRO A 221 12.71 -7.63 -16.67
N GLN A 222 12.38 -7.08 -15.50
CA GLN A 222 13.31 -6.40 -14.60
C GLN A 222 13.19 -6.98 -13.19
N PHE A 223 14.24 -7.64 -12.71
CA PHE A 223 14.29 -8.14 -11.33
C PHE A 223 14.97 -7.10 -10.45
N VAL A 224 14.17 -6.37 -9.67
CA VAL A 224 14.63 -5.23 -8.88
C VAL A 224 14.97 -5.68 -7.46
N ILE A 225 16.18 -5.38 -7.01
CA ILE A 225 16.71 -5.68 -5.69
C ILE A 225 17.02 -4.35 -5.00
N MET A 226 16.50 -4.14 -3.79
CA MET A 226 16.69 -2.92 -3.01
C MET A 226 17.27 -3.27 -1.64
N ASN A 227 18.25 -2.50 -1.19
CA ASN A 227 18.90 -2.72 0.10
C ASN A 227 18.93 -1.41 0.90
N TYR A 228 18.33 -1.42 2.07
CA TYR A 228 18.42 -0.36 3.05
C TYR A 228 19.19 -0.85 4.28
N VAL A 229 20.20 -0.09 4.68
CA VAL A 229 21.01 -0.34 5.88
C VAL A 229 21.03 0.95 6.71
N PRO A 230 20.54 0.95 7.95
CA PRO A 230 20.55 2.15 8.78
C PRO A 230 21.99 2.57 9.15
N GLU A 231 22.21 3.87 9.33
CA GLU A 231 23.54 4.45 9.61
C GLU A 231 24.27 3.78 10.81
N ASN A 232 23.51 3.36 11.84
CA ASN A 232 24.04 2.75 13.06
C ASN A 232 23.87 1.23 13.08
N ALA A 233 23.82 0.57 11.90
CA ALA A 233 23.69 -0.88 11.82
C ALA A 233 24.83 -1.61 12.53
N ASN A 234 24.47 -2.67 13.25
CA ASN A 234 25.42 -3.55 13.95
C ASN A 234 24.94 -5.00 13.91
N ALA A 235 25.65 -5.92 14.56
CA ALA A 235 25.33 -7.34 14.56
C ALA A 235 23.95 -7.70 15.17
N LYS A 236 23.31 -6.78 15.90
CA LYS A 236 21.97 -6.95 16.48
C LYS A 236 20.86 -6.28 15.66
N THR A 237 21.20 -5.57 14.60
CA THR A 237 20.24 -4.93 13.71
C THR A 237 19.44 -6.00 12.99
N LYS A 238 18.14 -6.05 13.24
CA LYS A 238 17.22 -7.02 12.59
C LYS A 238 17.24 -6.85 11.09
N HIS A 239 17.23 -7.97 10.37
CA HIS A 239 17.20 -8.00 8.93
C HIS A 239 15.89 -8.59 8.44
N LEU A 240 15.10 -7.81 7.71
CA LEU A 240 13.85 -8.25 7.10
C LEU A 240 13.99 -8.33 5.58
N GLY A 241 13.31 -9.32 5.02
CA GLY A 241 13.13 -9.51 3.59
C GLY A 241 11.71 -9.15 3.15
N LEU A 242 11.58 -8.39 2.07
CA LEU A 242 10.29 -8.10 1.45
C LEU A 242 10.30 -8.62 0.01
N VAL A 243 9.19 -9.22 -0.44
CA VAL A 243 9.01 -9.59 -1.86
C VAL A 243 7.66 -9.05 -2.32
N GLY A 244 7.64 -8.32 -3.44
CA GLY A 244 6.40 -7.75 -3.98
C GLY A 244 6.11 -8.23 -5.40
N LYS A 245 4.88 -8.69 -5.68
CA LYS A 245 4.46 -9.01 -7.05
C LYS A 245 4.47 -7.75 -7.91
N GLY A 246 5.24 -7.80 -9.02
CA GLY A 246 5.44 -6.67 -9.93
C GLY A 246 4.93 -6.93 -11.35
N ILE A 247 3.77 -7.57 -11.52
CA ILE A 247 3.18 -7.81 -12.84
C ILE A 247 2.53 -6.53 -13.36
N THR A 248 3.18 -5.86 -14.30
CA THR A 248 2.78 -4.53 -14.79
C THR A 248 1.47 -4.54 -15.54
N PHE A 249 1.19 -5.65 -16.23
CA PHE A 249 -0.13 -5.96 -16.78
C PHE A 249 -0.29 -7.48 -16.89
N ASP A 250 -1.50 -7.97 -16.58
CA ASP A 250 -1.80 -9.40 -16.63
C ASP A 250 -2.97 -9.68 -17.55
N THR A 251 -2.68 -10.29 -18.71
CA THR A 251 -3.71 -10.76 -19.65
C THR A 251 -4.26 -12.13 -19.28
N GLY A 252 -3.62 -12.84 -18.32
CA GLY A 252 -3.81 -14.25 -18.05
C GLY A 252 -2.91 -15.17 -18.90
N GLY A 253 -2.11 -14.61 -19.80
CA GLY A 253 -1.35 -15.40 -20.76
C GLY A 253 -2.29 -16.17 -21.71
N LEU A 254 -1.96 -17.41 -22.07
CA LEU A 254 -2.81 -18.24 -22.95
C LEU A 254 -4.13 -18.65 -22.27
N ASN A 255 -4.21 -18.68 -20.95
CA ASN A 255 -5.47 -18.74 -20.19
C ASN A 255 -6.08 -17.33 -20.07
N ILE A 256 -6.36 -16.72 -21.21
CA ILE A 256 -6.74 -15.31 -21.36
C ILE A 256 -7.91 -14.92 -20.45
N LYS A 257 -7.79 -13.82 -19.73
CA LYS A 257 -8.87 -13.29 -18.87
C LYS A 257 -10.08 -12.88 -19.71
N THR A 258 -11.23 -13.44 -19.39
CA THR A 258 -12.51 -13.12 -20.06
C THR A 258 -13.26 -11.95 -19.44
N ALA A 259 -12.87 -11.53 -18.24
CA ALA A 259 -13.46 -10.40 -17.52
C ALA A 259 -12.44 -9.68 -16.64
N GLY A 260 -12.65 -8.39 -16.37
CA GLY A 260 -11.84 -7.62 -15.44
C GLY A 260 -10.45 -7.21 -15.95
N MET A 261 -10.04 -7.59 -17.16
CA MET A 261 -8.72 -7.31 -17.72
C MET A 261 -8.37 -5.82 -17.69
N VAL A 262 -9.33 -4.92 -17.90
CA VAL A 262 -9.14 -3.46 -17.85
C VAL A 262 -8.56 -2.96 -16.51
N HIS A 263 -8.68 -3.74 -15.45
CA HIS A 263 -8.17 -3.40 -14.13
C HIS A 263 -6.78 -4.00 -13.85
N MET A 264 -6.25 -4.85 -14.74
CA MET A 264 -5.01 -5.59 -14.50
C MET A 264 -3.72 -4.75 -14.51
N LYS A 265 -3.83 -3.45 -14.75
CA LYS A 265 -2.75 -2.50 -14.43
C LYS A 265 -2.41 -2.49 -12.92
N CYS A 266 -3.33 -2.92 -12.06
CA CYS A 266 -3.12 -2.98 -10.62
C CYS A 266 -2.34 -4.21 -10.15
N ASP A 267 -1.99 -5.12 -11.05
CA ASP A 267 -1.40 -6.41 -10.69
C ASP A 267 0.08 -6.33 -10.26
N MET A 268 0.58 -5.12 -10.18
CA MET A 268 1.86 -4.75 -9.59
C MET A 268 1.72 -4.03 -8.24
N ALA A 269 0.51 -3.95 -7.67
CA ALA A 269 0.28 -3.19 -6.44
C ALA A 269 1.02 -3.78 -5.22
N GLY A 270 1.28 -5.09 -5.21
CA GLY A 270 2.16 -5.70 -4.20
C GLY A 270 3.60 -5.20 -4.29
N GLY A 271 4.17 -5.14 -5.49
CA GLY A 271 5.48 -4.55 -5.75
C GLY A 271 5.52 -3.06 -5.44
N ALA A 272 4.46 -2.33 -5.80
CA ALA A 272 4.33 -0.91 -5.49
C ALA A 272 4.27 -0.67 -3.96
N ALA A 273 3.56 -1.52 -3.20
CA ALA A 273 3.54 -1.43 -1.74
C ALA A 273 4.95 -1.63 -1.14
N VAL A 274 5.73 -2.56 -1.69
CA VAL A 274 7.15 -2.77 -1.29
C VAL A 274 8.00 -1.54 -1.65
N PHE A 275 7.85 -0.95 -2.83
CA PHE A 275 8.55 0.28 -3.21
C PHE A 275 8.23 1.43 -2.26
N GLY A 276 6.94 1.66 -1.96
CA GLY A 276 6.51 2.70 -1.02
C GLY A 276 6.99 2.46 0.41
N ALA A 277 7.00 1.19 0.86
CA ALA A 277 7.53 0.83 2.17
C ALA A 277 9.05 1.08 2.25
N MET A 278 9.83 0.69 1.23
CA MET A 278 11.27 0.97 1.17
C MET A 278 11.57 2.46 1.25
N GLN A 279 10.84 3.28 0.48
CA GLN A 279 10.93 4.73 0.54
C GLN A 279 10.65 5.27 1.95
N LEU A 280 9.52 4.84 2.55
CA LEU A 280 9.07 5.36 3.84
C LEU A 280 9.98 4.92 4.99
N ILE A 281 10.42 3.65 5.02
CA ILE A 281 11.35 3.11 6.01
C ILE A 281 12.67 3.87 5.99
N SER A 282 13.19 4.13 4.81
CA SER A 282 14.45 4.86 4.62
C SER A 282 14.30 6.34 4.99
N ASP A 283 13.20 7.00 4.58
CA ASP A 283 12.92 8.41 4.93
C ASP A 283 12.68 8.61 6.44
N LEU A 284 12.09 7.62 7.11
CA LEU A 284 11.93 7.60 8.57
C LEU A 284 13.21 7.16 9.30
N LYS A 285 14.23 6.69 8.59
CA LYS A 285 15.50 6.17 9.14
C LYS A 285 15.27 5.08 10.19
N LEU A 286 14.38 4.13 9.92
CA LEU A 286 14.08 3.06 10.87
C LEU A 286 15.33 2.21 11.16
N PRO A 287 15.56 1.76 12.41
CA PRO A 287 16.80 1.06 12.82
C PRO A 287 16.75 -0.44 12.46
N VAL A 288 16.43 -0.76 11.23
CA VAL A 288 16.33 -2.12 10.68
C VAL A 288 17.06 -2.20 9.35
N LYS A 289 17.60 -3.36 9.00
CA LYS A 289 18.11 -3.67 7.67
C LYS A 289 16.97 -4.29 6.84
N ILE A 290 16.77 -3.79 5.62
CA ILE A 290 15.77 -4.34 4.71
C ILE A 290 16.45 -4.74 3.40
N THR A 291 16.15 -5.95 2.93
CA THR A 291 16.36 -6.34 1.53
C THR A 291 15.00 -6.59 0.90
N ALA A 292 14.70 -5.90 -0.18
CA ALA A 292 13.43 -6.03 -0.86
C ALA A 292 13.64 -6.44 -2.32
N ILE A 293 12.77 -7.32 -2.83
CA ILE A 293 12.81 -7.82 -4.21
C ILE A 293 11.45 -7.59 -4.86
N VAL A 294 11.48 -7.02 -6.07
CA VAL A 294 10.28 -6.87 -6.89
C VAL A 294 10.58 -7.41 -8.29
N PRO A 295 10.15 -8.65 -8.59
CA PRO A 295 10.24 -9.20 -9.94
C PRO A 295 9.18 -8.55 -10.81
N CYS A 296 9.61 -7.66 -11.72
CA CYS A 296 8.74 -6.90 -12.62
C CYS A 296 8.69 -7.56 -14.00
N ALA A 297 7.50 -8.01 -14.42
CA ALA A 297 7.26 -8.62 -15.71
C ALA A 297 5.87 -8.23 -16.22
N GLU A 298 5.61 -8.44 -17.50
CA GLU A 298 4.29 -8.35 -18.11
C GLU A 298 3.85 -9.74 -18.57
N ASN A 299 2.66 -10.19 -18.16
CA ASN A 299 2.07 -11.44 -18.64
C ASN A 299 1.20 -11.13 -19.87
N SER A 300 1.77 -11.33 -21.05
CA SER A 300 1.13 -11.03 -22.32
C SER A 300 1.10 -12.25 -23.24
N VAL A 301 0.41 -12.14 -24.35
CA VAL A 301 0.20 -13.23 -25.33
C VAL A 301 0.90 -12.89 -26.64
N ASP A 302 1.91 -13.70 -26.98
CA ASP A 302 2.51 -13.73 -28.31
C ASP A 302 3.00 -15.16 -28.66
N ALA A 303 3.76 -15.28 -29.73
CA ALA A 303 4.30 -16.57 -30.21
C ALA A 303 5.33 -17.19 -29.24
N LYS A 304 5.84 -16.45 -28.26
CA LYS A 304 6.85 -16.93 -27.28
C LYS A 304 6.24 -17.19 -25.90
N SER A 305 4.96 -16.92 -25.71
CA SER A 305 4.29 -17.16 -24.42
C SER A 305 4.47 -18.59 -23.94
N PHE A 306 4.57 -18.77 -22.63
CA PHE A 306 4.61 -20.11 -22.04
C PHE A 306 3.23 -20.76 -22.11
N TYR A 307 3.21 -22.09 -22.10
CA TYR A 307 2.01 -22.90 -22.35
C TYR A 307 1.56 -23.62 -21.09
N PRO A 308 0.23 -23.87 -20.91
CA PRO A 308 -0.21 -24.96 -20.06
C PRO A 308 0.47 -26.28 -20.47
N SER A 309 0.90 -27.06 -19.50
CA SER A 309 1.71 -28.28 -19.60
C SER A 309 3.22 -28.06 -19.83
N ASP A 310 3.70 -26.80 -19.93
CA ASP A 310 5.13 -26.55 -19.83
C ASP A 310 5.65 -27.00 -18.46
N VAL A 311 6.91 -27.46 -18.41
CA VAL A 311 7.67 -27.63 -17.17
C VAL A 311 8.83 -26.67 -17.16
N ILE A 312 8.83 -25.78 -16.17
CA ILE A 312 9.84 -24.74 -16.01
C ILE A 312 10.73 -25.00 -14.80
N GLN A 313 11.98 -24.51 -14.85
CA GLN A 313 12.90 -24.57 -13.72
C GLN A 313 12.85 -23.27 -12.94
N SER A 314 12.67 -23.33 -11.61
CA SER A 314 12.75 -22.20 -10.72
C SER A 314 14.19 -21.93 -10.26
N TYR A 315 14.42 -20.76 -9.67
CA TYR A 315 15.69 -20.41 -9.02
C TYR A 315 16.05 -21.37 -7.84
N SER A 316 15.07 -21.91 -7.18
CA SER A 316 15.29 -22.89 -6.11
C SER A 316 15.92 -24.18 -6.62
N GLY A 317 15.77 -24.51 -7.89
CA GLY A 317 16.14 -25.76 -8.52
C GLY A 317 14.97 -26.73 -8.68
N TYR A 318 13.79 -26.41 -8.11
CA TYR A 318 12.58 -27.21 -8.31
C TYR A 318 11.94 -26.94 -9.67
N SER A 319 11.41 -28.01 -10.28
CA SER A 319 10.62 -27.95 -11.51
C SER A 319 9.16 -27.65 -11.21
N ILE A 320 8.52 -26.83 -12.05
CA ILE A 320 7.13 -26.40 -11.90
C ILE A 320 6.34 -26.77 -13.16
N GLU A 321 5.32 -27.60 -13.04
CA GLU A 321 4.33 -27.83 -14.09
C GLU A 321 3.37 -26.65 -14.18
N ILE A 322 3.16 -26.13 -15.35
CA ILE A 322 2.22 -25.03 -15.63
C ILE A 322 0.85 -25.63 -15.95
N ILE A 323 -0.09 -25.47 -15.06
CA ILE A 323 -1.49 -25.83 -15.31
C ILE A 323 -2.27 -24.63 -15.83
N ASP A 324 -1.95 -23.44 -15.33
CA ASP A 324 -2.65 -22.19 -15.66
C ASP A 324 -1.65 -21.06 -15.82
N THR A 325 -1.65 -20.39 -16.97
CA THR A 325 -0.81 -19.23 -17.24
C THR A 325 -1.32 -17.95 -16.57
N ASP A 326 -2.56 -17.93 -16.05
CA ASP A 326 -3.14 -16.87 -15.20
C ASP A 326 -2.77 -17.05 -13.70
N ALA A 327 -1.95 -18.05 -13.41
CA ALA A 327 -1.31 -18.25 -12.09
C ALA A 327 0.19 -17.88 -12.14
N GLU A 328 0.53 -16.80 -12.80
CA GLU A 328 1.86 -16.25 -13.09
C GLU A 328 2.49 -15.55 -11.89
N GLY A 329 1.66 -14.84 -11.09
CA GLY A 329 2.14 -14.05 -9.95
C GLY A 329 2.91 -14.88 -8.93
N ARG A 330 2.45 -16.10 -8.66
CA ARG A 330 3.16 -17.02 -7.76
C ARG A 330 4.47 -17.54 -8.36
N LEU A 331 4.62 -17.57 -9.68
CA LEU A 331 5.86 -17.97 -10.35
C LEU A 331 6.95 -16.91 -10.15
N VAL A 332 6.63 -15.64 -10.34
CA VAL A 332 7.58 -14.55 -10.12
C VAL A 332 7.96 -14.42 -8.64
N LEU A 333 6.99 -14.64 -7.73
CA LEU A 333 7.24 -14.65 -6.28
C LEU A 333 8.11 -15.85 -5.84
N ALA A 334 7.95 -17.02 -6.44
CA ALA A 334 8.76 -18.21 -6.13
C ALA A 334 10.26 -17.93 -6.32
N ASP A 335 10.64 -17.36 -7.46
CA ASP A 335 12.03 -16.97 -7.72
C ASP A 335 12.47 -15.82 -6.81
N GLY A 336 11.58 -14.83 -6.56
CA GLY A 336 11.85 -13.72 -5.64
C GLY A 336 12.15 -14.18 -4.22
N LEU A 337 11.33 -15.08 -3.66
CA LEU A 337 11.50 -15.64 -2.32
C LEU A 337 12.79 -16.45 -2.19
N SER A 338 12.98 -17.42 -3.10
CA SER A 338 14.17 -18.28 -3.06
C SER A 338 15.46 -17.48 -3.28
N TYR A 339 15.44 -16.47 -4.17
CA TYR A 339 16.59 -15.58 -4.39
C TYR A 339 16.91 -14.76 -3.14
N LEU A 340 15.89 -14.16 -2.51
CA LEU A 340 16.04 -13.40 -1.27
C LEU A 340 16.67 -14.24 -0.16
N ILE A 341 16.13 -15.43 0.06
CA ILE A 341 16.57 -16.31 1.14
C ILE A 341 18.00 -16.79 0.94
N LYS A 342 18.31 -17.32 -0.25
CA LYS A 342 19.65 -17.89 -0.54
C LYS A 342 20.75 -16.83 -0.50
N ASN A 343 20.50 -15.62 -0.98
CA ASN A 343 21.54 -14.59 -1.11
C ASN A 343 21.65 -13.65 0.10
N PHE A 344 20.54 -13.39 0.82
CA PHE A 344 20.52 -12.35 1.85
C PHE A 344 20.21 -12.84 3.27
N LYS A 345 19.57 -14.01 3.41
CA LYS A 345 19.28 -14.70 4.69
C LYS A 345 18.62 -13.78 5.73
N PRO A 346 17.48 -13.13 5.43
CA PRO A 346 16.78 -12.29 6.39
C PRO A 346 16.22 -13.13 7.56
N GLU A 347 15.95 -12.49 8.70
CA GLU A 347 15.34 -13.15 9.87
C GLU A 347 13.81 -13.30 9.72
N PHE A 348 13.18 -12.37 9.01
CA PHE A 348 11.74 -12.34 8.74
C PHE A 348 11.52 -12.08 7.25
N ILE A 349 10.52 -12.71 6.69
CA ILE A 349 10.16 -12.53 5.28
C ILE A 349 8.68 -12.25 5.16
N ILE A 350 8.34 -11.21 4.40
CA ILE A 350 6.96 -10.93 3.98
C ILE A 350 6.94 -10.82 2.48
N ASP A 351 6.07 -11.58 1.84
CA ASP A 351 5.69 -11.30 0.46
C ASP A 351 4.26 -10.76 0.38
N ILE A 352 4.03 -9.87 -0.59
CA ILE A 352 2.78 -9.15 -0.76
C ILE A 352 2.40 -9.09 -2.24
N ALA A 353 1.16 -9.47 -2.55
CA ALA A 353 0.71 -9.64 -3.92
C ALA A 353 -0.80 -9.47 -4.10
N THR A 354 -1.21 -8.92 -5.23
CA THR A 354 -2.56 -9.07 -5.79
C THR A 354 -2.66 -10.45 -6.44
N LEU A 355 -2.82 -11.50 -5.60
CA LEU A 355 -2.53 -12.84 -6.06
C LEU A 355 -3.75 -13.61 -6.54
N THR A 356 -4.87 -13.57 -5.80
CA THR A 356 -6.00 -14.45 -6.12
C THR A 356 -7.36 -13.77 -6.05
N GLY A 357 -8.21 -14.06 -7.03
CA GLY A 357 -9.64 -13.75 -6.94
C GLY A 357 -10.34 -14.50 -5.79
N SER A 358 -9.74 -15.58 -5.29
CA SER A 358 -10.25 -16.36 -4.16
C SER A 358 -10.18 -15.58 -2.86
N SER A 359 -9.15 -14.77 -2.62
CA SER A 359 -9.09 -13.88 -1.45
C SER A 359 -10.16 -12.78 -1.52
N VAL A 360 -10.41 -12.24 -2.72
CA VAL A 360 -11.52 -11.31 -2.96
C VAL A 360 -12.86 -11.96 -2.66
N GLY A 361 -13.07 -13.19 -3.13
CA GLY A 361 -14.29 -13.96 -2.86
C GLY A 361 -14.51 -14.28 -1.37
N THR A 362 -13.43 -14.33 -0.58
CA THR A 362 -13.47 -14.59 0.86
C THR A 362 -13.77 -13.33 1.68
N PHE A 363 -13.08 -12.22 1.41
CA PHE A 363 -13.09 -11.03 2.25
C PHE A 363 -13.69 -9.79 1.58
N GLY A 364 -14.07 -9.88 0.31
CA GLY A 364 -14.46 -8.70 -0.45
C GLY A 364 -13.32 -7.71 -0.57
N TYR A 365 -13.61 -6.46 -0.22
CA TYR A 365 -12.67 -5.33 -0.32
C TYR A 365 -12.26 -4.75 1.05
N GLU A 366 -12.51 -5.48 2.15
CA GLU A 366 -12.36 -4.97 3.51
C GLU A 366 -11.09 -5.45 4.22
N CYS A 367 -10.52 -6.58 3.78
CA CYS A 367 -9.46 -7.27 4.50
C CYS A 367 -8.51 -7.98 3.54
N GLY A 368 -7.21 -7.90 3.79
CA GLY A 368 -6.20 -8.72 3.12
C GLY A 368 -6.14 -10.13 3.74
N ALA A 369 -5.86 -11.15 2.92
CA ALA A 369 -5.62 -12.49 3.43
C ALA A 369 -4.18 -12.64 3.89
N LEU A 370 -3.98 -13.20 5.08
CA LEU A 370 -2.67 -13.49 5.67
C LEU A 370 -2.48 -15.01 5.74
N PHE A 371 -1.33 -15.48 5.27
CA PHE A 371 -0.84 -16.84 5.45
C PHE A 371 0.54 -16.78 6.07
N THR A 372 0.83 -17.65 7.03
CA THR A 372 2.14 -17.67 7.69
C THR A 372 2.40 -19.00 8.36
N ASN A 373 3.67 -19.35 8.49
CA ASN A 373 4.16 -20.47 9.29
C ASN A 373 4.63 -20.03 10.69
N ASN A 374 4.32 -18.77 11.11
CA ASN A 374 4.78 -18.19 12.38
C ASN A 374 3.70 -17.35 13.05
N GLU A 375 3.12 -17.86 14.14
CA GLU A 375 2.03 -17.20 14.87
C GLU A 375 2.41 -15.83 15.48
N ALA A 376 3.67 -15.64 15.87
CA ALA A 376 4.13 -14.36 16.41
C ALA A 376 4.18 -13.28 15.32
N VAL A 377 4.57 -13.65 14.10
CA VAL A 377 4.53 -12.77 12.92
C VAL A 377 3.08 -12.45 12.57
N SER A 378 2.19 -13.45 12.56
CA SER A 378 0.76 -13.25 12.32
C SER A 378 0.16 -12.22 13.25
N LYS A 379 0.34 -12.42 14.56
CA LYS A 379 -0.20 -11.52 15.58
C LYS A 379 0.26 -10.09 15.39
N LYS A 380 1.57 -9.88 15.20
CA LYS A 380 2.14 -8.53 14.99
C LYS A 380 1.66 -7.87 13.71
N LEU A 381 1.49 -8.62 12.62
CA LEU A 381 0.94 -8.09 11.36
C LEU A 381 -0.52 -7.65 11.53
N GLN A 382 -1.35 -8.48 12.18
CA GLN A 382 -2.75 -8.13 12.42
C GLN A 382 -2.87 -6.92 13.36
N GLU A 383 -2.13 -6.87 14.46
CA GLU A 383 -2.09 -5.71 15.38
C GLU A 383 -1.65 -4.43 14.66
N SER A 384 -0.65 -4.52 13.78
CA SER A 384 -0.18 -3.38 12.98
C SER A 384 -1.25 -2.91 12.00
N GLY A 385 -1.93 -3.84 11.33
CA GLY A 385 -3.01 -3.54 10.41
C GLY A 385 -4.23 -2.92 11.08
N ASP A 386 -4.64 -3.46 12.23
CA ASP A 386 -5.77 -2.93 12.99
C ASP A 386 -5.52 -1.50 13.49
N ALA A 387 -4.28 -1.22 13.94
CA ALA A 387 -3.91 0.10 14.44
C ALA A 387 -4.08 1.22 13.40
N ILE A 388 -3.91 0.93 12.12
CA ILE A 388 -3.96 1.90 11.01
C ILE A 388 -5.14 1.69 10.05
N GLY A 389 -5.96 0.64 10.30
CA GLY A 389 -7.13 0.30 9.49
C GLY A 389 -6.82 -0.37 8.15
N GLU A 390 -5.63 -0.95 7.98
CA GLU A 390 -5.25 -1.84 6.88
C GLU A 390 -5.31 -3.31 7.37
N ARG A 391 -6.52 -3.82 7.57
CA ARG A 391 -6.78 -5.09 8.24
C ARG A 391 -6.27 -6.31 7.48
N LEU A 392 -5.80 -7.29 8.25
CA LEU A 392 -5.43 -8.62 7.78
C LEU A 392 -6.20 -9.69 8.56
N TRP A 393 -6.52 -10.80 7.91
CA TRP A 393 -7.09 -11.96 8.57
C TRP A 393 -6.37 -13.23 8.12
N GLN A 394 -5.93 -14.03 9.12
CA GLN A 394 -5.18 -15.26 8.85
C GLN A 394 -6.10 -16.36 8.35
N LEU A 395 -5.71 -16.98 7.23
CA LEU A 395 -6.29 -18.20 6.69
C LEU A 395 -5.36 -19.40 6.97
N PRO A 396 -5.90 -20.65 6.98
CA PRO A 396 -5.13 -21.84 7.30
C PRO A 396 -4.06 -22.15 6.23
N LEU A 397 -2.91 -22.64 6.68
CA LEU A 397 -1.81 -23.13 5.83
C LEU A 397 -1.49 -24.61 6.17
N TRP A 398 -2.53 -25.45 6.29
CA TRP A 398 -2.40 -26.81 6.75
C TRP A 398 -1.82 -27.75 5.68
N ASP A 399 -1.13 -28.80 6.13
CA ASP A 399 -0.48 -29.77 5.22
C ASP A 399 -1.44 -30.59 4.37
N CYS A 400 -2.71 -30.71 4.74
CA CYS A 400 -3.72 -31.36 3.90
C CYS A 400 -3.90 -30.70 2.52
N TYR A 401 -3.49 -29.44 2.37
CA TYR A 401 -3.52 -28.73 1.08
C TYR A 401 -2.28 -28.98 0.20
N LYS A 402 -1.26 -29.72 0.67
CA LYS A 402 -0.07 -30.06 -0.15
C LYS A 402 -0.44 -30.83 -1.42
N SER A 403 -1.43 -31.72 -1.34
CA SER A 403 -1.89 -32.48 -2.50
C SER A 403 -2.46 -31.61 -3.63
N ASP A 404 -2.84 -30.37 -3.35
CA ASP A 404 -3.34 -29.43 -4.36
C ASP A 404 -2.25 -28.92 -5.31
N ILE A 405 -0.99 -29.00 -4.89
CA ILE A 405 0.15 -28.54 -5.67
C ILE A 405 1.08 -29.69 -6.12
N GLU A 406 0.77 -30.94 -5.80
CA GLU A 406 1.52 -32.11 -6.28
C GLU A 406 1.33 -32.29 -7.79
N SER A 407 2.41 -32.64 -8.49
CA SER A 407 2.44 -32.93 -9.92
C SER A 407 2.94 -34.35 -10.16
N ASP A 408 2.46 -35.00 -11.22
CA ASP A 408 2.95 -36.30 -11.65
C ASP A 408 4.22 -36.23 -12.53
N ILE A 409 4.54 -35.02 -13.06
CA ILE A 409 5.63 -34.82 -14.02
C ILE A 409 6.68 -33.80 -13.59
N ALA A 410 6.43 -33.03 -12.53
CA ALA A 410 7.33 -32.04 -11.96
C ALA A 410 7.31 -32.11 -10.42
N ASP A 411 8.17 -31.35 -9.75
CA ASP A 411 8.19 -31.31 -8.29
C ASP A 411 6.91 -30.69 -7.72
N VAL A 412 6.37 -29.66 -8.39
CA VAL A 412 5.10 -29.03 -8.04
C VAL A 412 4.37 -28.55 -9.29
N LYS A 413 3.07 -28.22 -9.16
CA LYS A 413 2.29 -27.51 -10.18
C LYS A 413 1.83 -26.15 -9.70
N ASN A 414 1.72 -25.19 -10.62
CA ASN A 414 1.40 -23.80 -10.26
C ASN A 414 -0.06 -23.55 -9.90
N TYR A 415 -0.98 -24.47 -10.22
CA TYR A 415 -2.40 -24.33 -9.95
C TYR A 415 -3.04 -25.68 -9.63
N SER A 416 -3.98 -25.70 -8.67
CA SER A 416 -4.62 -26.94 -8.21
C SER A 416 -5.55 -27.58 -9.25
N GLY A 417 -6.05 -26.79 -10.21
CA GLY A 417 -7.11 -27.23 -11.13
C GLY A 417 -8.51 -27.27 -10.50
N LYS A 418 -8.65 -26.85 -9.22
CA LYS A 418 -9.91 -26.90 -8.48
C LYS A 418 -10.50 -25.50 -8.30
N PRO A 419 -11.83 -25.30 -8.38
CA PRO A 419 -12.47 -24.00 -8.19
C PRO A 419 -12.66 -23.61 -6.71
N VAL A 420 -11.91 -24.21 -5.79
CA VAL A 420 -12.02 -24.02 -4.35
C VAL A 420 -10.64 -23.84 -3.71
N ALA A 421 -10.60 -23.20 -2.56
CA ALA A 421 -9.39 -22.96 -1.77
C ALA A 421 -8.22 -22.31 -2.53
N GLY A 422 -8.50 -21.50 -3.56
CA GLY A 422 -7.49 -20.95 -4.46
C GLY A 422 -6.42 -20.10 -3.77
N ALA A 423 -6.80 -19.28 -2.77
CA ALA A 423 -5.84 -18.50 -2.00
C ALA A 423 -4.94 -19.40 -1.12
N ILE A 424 -5.52 -20.45 -0.53
CA ILE A 424 -4.75 -21.40 0.31
C ILE A 424 -3.76 -22.20 -0.54
N SER A 425 -4.20 -22.74 -1.69
CA SER A 425 -3.31 -23.48 -2.60
C SER A 425 -2.21 -22.61 -3.18
N ALA A 426 -2.49 -21.32 -3.45
CA ALA A 426 -1.48 -20.35 -3.86
C ALA A 426 -0.44 -20.11 -2.77
N ALA A 427 -0.87 -19.94 -1.51
CA ALA A 427 0.03 -19.79 -0.37
C ALA A 427 0.86 -21.07 -0.13
N LYS A 428 0.25 -22.28 -0.27
CA LYS A 428 0.98 -23.55 -0.20
C LYS A 428 2.02 -23.69 -1.29
N PHE A 429 1.74 -23.22 -2.51
CA PHE A 429 2.74 -23.16 -3.57
C PHE A 429 3.91 -22.24 -3.18
N LEU A 430 3.64 -21.05 -2.65
CA LEU A 430 4.69 -20.13 -2.22
C LEU A 430 5.51 -20.69 -1.05
N GLU A 431 4.88 -21.35 -0.09
CA GLU A 431 5.56 -22.02 1.04
C GLU A 431 6.64 -22.99 0.56
N TYR A 432 6.42 -23.68 -0.56
CA TYR A 432 7.38 -24.60 -1.16
C TYR A 432 8.71 -23.92 -1.53
N PHE A 433 8.68 -22.61 -1.84
CA PHE A 433 9.83 -21.82 -2.26
C PHE A 433 10.43 -20.95 -1.13
N THR A 434 10.02 -21.19 0.12
CA THR A 434 10.56 -20.47 1.28
C THR A 434 11.83 -21.09 1.85
N GLU A 435 12.41 -22.14 1.22
CA GLU A 435 13.61 -22.83 1.72
C GLU A 435 13.45 -23.24 3.20
N GLU A 436 12.26 -23.64 3.61
CA GLU A 436 11.87 -23.98 4.99
C GLU A 436 12.08 -22.84 6.01
N HIS A 437 12.06 -21.60 5.57
CA HIS A 437 12.20 -20.43 6.44
C HIS A 437 11.12 -20.42 7.54
N LYS A 438 11.52 -20.13 8.81
CA LYS A 438 10.63 -20.30 9.98
C LYS A 438 9.83 -19.04 10.35
N ALA A 439 10.02 -17.94 9.64
CA ALA A 439 9.33 -16.67 9.90
C ALA A 439 8.96 -15.99 8.57
N TRP A 440 8.09 -16.64 7.83
CA TRP A 440 7.54 -16.18 6.55
C TRP A 440 6.05 -15.86 6.68
N ALA A 441 5.63 -14.80 6.00
CA ALA A 441 4.22 -14.44 5.82
C ALA A 441 3.95 -14.02 4.38
N HIS A 442 2.83 -14.49 3.84
CA HIS A 442 2.27 -14.07 2.56
C HIS A 442 1.02 -13.21 2.79
N LEU A 443 0.96 -12.05 2.13
CA LEU A 443 -0.18 -11.15 2.14
C LEU A 443 -0.83 -11.11 0.76
N ASP A 444 -2.00 -11.74 0.62
CA ASP A 444 -2.81 -11.63 -0.60
C ASP A 444 -3.74 -10.42 -0.47
N ILE A 445 -3.39 -9.36 -1.20
CA ILE A 445 -4.05 -8.06 -1.16
C ILE A 445 -4.94 -7.79 -2.38
N ALA A 446 -5.30 -8.81 -3.15
CA ALA A 446 -6.08 -8.65 -4.38
C ALA A 446 -7.41 -7.92 -4.15
N GLY A 447 -8.05 -8.10 -2.99
CA GLY A 447 -9.30 -7.40 -2.64
C GLY A 447 -9.11 -5.96 -2.17
N VAL A 448 -7.95 -5.62 -1.58
CA VAL A 448 -7.77 -4.35 -0.86
C VAL A 448 -6.82 -3.36 -1.54
N ALA A 449 -6.04 -3.82 -2.52
CA ALA A 449 -5.06 -2.97 -3.21
C ALA A 449 -5.68 -2.03 -4.25
N PHE A 450 -6.86 -2.39 -4.79
CA PHE A 450 -7.51 -1.69 -5.86
C PHE A 450 -9.03 -1.87 -5.76
N GLY A 451 -9.80 -0.80 -5.73
CA GLY A 451 -11.24 -0.91 -5.50
C GLY A 451 -12.01 0.37 -5.77
N ASP A 452 -13.31 0.29 -5.51
CA ASP A 452 -14.23 1.43 -5.58
C ASP A 452 -14.30 2.13 -4.23
N ASP A 453 -14.19 3.44 -4.23
CA ASP A 453 -14.49 4.27 -3.08
C ASP A 453 -15.09 5.62 -3.48
N GLU A 454 -15.34 6.50 -2.51
CA GLU A 454 -15.97 7.80 -2.73
C GLU A 454 -15.07 8.84 -3.43
N PHE A 455 -13.77 8.56 -3.61
CA PHE A 455 -12.80 9.52 -4.13
C PHE A 455 -12.67 9.50 -5.65
N ALA A 456 -13.17 8.46 -6.30
CA ALA A 456 -13.23 8.39 -7.77
C ALA A 456 -14.51 7.70 -8.28
N LYS A 457 -14.79 7.87 -9.58
CA LYS A 457 -15.94 7.20 -10.25
C LYS A 457 -15.59 5.80 -10.75
N SER A 458 -14.33 5.48 -10.87
CA SER A 458 -13.81 4.18 -11.30
C SER A 458 -12.89 3.60 -10.25
N LYS A 459 -12.75 2.28 -10.30
CA LYS A 459 -11.77 1.59 -9.44
C LYS A 459 -10.39 2.23 -9.56
N HIS A 460 -9.73 2.34 -8.43
CA HIS A 460 -8.41 2.96 -8.32
C HIS A 460 -7.60 2.35 -7.16
N ALA A 461 -6.32 2.68 -7.13
CA ALA A 461 -5.39 2.24 -6.11
C ALA A 461 -5.76 2.73 -4.71
N THR A 462 -5.39 1.95 -3.69
CA THR A 462 -5.58 2.29 -2.28
C THR A 462 -4.29 2.62 -1.55
N ALA A 463 -3.14 2.26 -2.14
CA ALA A 463 -1.82 2.23 -1.52
C ALA A 463 -1.75 1.34 -0.26
N TYR A 464 -2.64 0.34 -0.16
CA TYR A 464 -2.62 -0.66 0.91
C TYR A 464 -1.26 -1.39 0.92
N GLY A 465 -0.75 -1.62 2.11
CA GLY A 465 0.53 -2.27 2.33
C GLY A 465 1.69 -1.32 2.61
N VAL A 466 1.69 -0.10 2.06
CA VAL A 466 2.77 0.89 2.30
C VAL A 466 2.90 1.21 3.80
N HIS A 467 1.80 1.63 4.42
CA HIS A 467 1.79 1.97 5.84
C HIS A 467 1.82 0.72 6.71
N LEU A 468 1.12 -0.35 6.33
CA LEU A 468 1.09 -1.63 7.04
C LEU A 468 2.50 -2.23 7.23
N LEU A 469 3.26 -2.37 6.14
CA LEU A 469 4.63 -2.90 6.19
C LEU A 469 5.52 -2.01 7.06
N THR A 470 5.43 -0.70 6.91
CA THR A 470 6.20 0.25 7.72
C THR A 470 5.83 0.16 9.19
N LYS A 471 4.53 0.13 9.54
CA LYS A 471 4.05 0.02 10.92
C LYS A 471 4.47 -1.30 11.58
N PHE A 472 4.39 -2.41 10.84
CA PHE A 472 4.89 -3.70 11.30
C PHE A 472 6.39 -3.65 11.62
N ILE A 473 7.18 -3.01 10.75
CA ILE A 473 8.63 -2.87 10.92
C ILE A 473 8.97 -1.95 12.09
N GLU A 474 8.25 -0.85 12.28
CA GLU A 474 8.36 -0.01 13.47
C GLU A 474 8.14 -0.85 14.75
N ASN A 475 7.05 -1.64 14.78
CA ASN A 475 6.72 -2.49 15.94
C ASN A 475 7.71 -3.64 16.16
N LEU A 476 8.51 -4.01 15.17
CA LEU A 476 9.61 -4.97 15.32
C LEU A 476 10.88 -4.31 15.84
N ALA A 477 11.11 -3.03 15.54
CA ALA A 477 12.32 -2.31 15.91
C ALA A 477 12.37 -1.98 17.42
N HIS A 478 11.20 -1.90 18.03
CA HIS A 478 11.01 -1.73 19.48
C HIS A 478 10.77 -3.08 20.16
#